data_04eba60fe12f9ef35a3d0c978576fcd2
#
_entry.id   04eba60fe12f9ef35a3d0c978576fcd2
#
_cell.length_a   1.000
_cell.length_b   1.000
_cell.length_c   1.000
_cell.angle_alpha   90.00
_cell.angle_beta   90.00
_cell.angle_gamma   90.00
#
_symmetry.space_group_name_H-M   'P 1'
#
loop_
_entity.id
_entity.type
_entity.pdbx_description
1 polymer ?
#
loop_
_entity_poly.entity_id
_entity_poly.type
_entity_poly.pdbx_seq_one_letter_code
_entity_poly.pdbx_strand_id
1 'polypeptide(L)'
;MHKVRGKKMAGLGKHYSTTARTRVVGHSLVQGLYVVQGRHCPLEPQLYRQQAVCATEQVPFQSKIDLMDNLIDTFQPLPGTRTHVLLDSWYAAKRLWQTARGRGFQISTGLKSNRMLRIADPEAPHGWRWTGLTTYAAGLTEADYQRVPWPSQDAEPRQVWVHVVQTRVKKLYRCQVILVKETLDAPVTQVRYFASSDLAADAPTLVGHLAARWSIEVLFADGKALLGLDQYQVMSADAIVRFWTLAWAAYCFLDEERARLRLAWQRQVTVGDARREVQRVHWGHLITWMHQQFQTGAVPQTLFEQLAA
;
A
#
# COMPACT_ATOMS: atom_id res chain seq x y z
N MET A 1 -9.62 1.38 10.50
CA MET A 1 -9.32 2.22 11.69
C MET A 1 -10.40 2.01 12.72
N HIS A 2 -10.07 1.30 13.80
CA HIS A 2 -11.03 0.92 14.84
C HIS A 2 -11.41 2.14 15.70
N LYS A 3 -12.72 2.31 16.01
CA LYS A 3 -13.25 3.39 16.84
C LYS A 3 -14.06 2.81 18.01
N VAL A 4 -13.47 2.82 19.21
CA VAL A 4 -14.08 2.23 20.41
C VAL A 4 -15.24 3.07 20.94
N ARG A 5 -15.17 4.40 20.84
CA ARG A 5 -16.11 5.37 21.45
C ARG A 5 -16.90 6.23 20.45
N GLY A 6 -16.57 6.23 19.18
CA GLY A 6 -17.12 7.16 18.19
C GLY A 6 -18.43 6.70 17.54
N LYS A 7 -19.50 6.50 18.28
CA LYS A 7 -20.77 5.95 17.74
C LYS A 7 -21.52 6.86 16.75
N LYS A 8 -21.21 8.16 16.70
CA LYS A 8 -21.94 9.17 15.90
C LYS A 8 -21.12 9.73 14.72
N MET A 9 -19.91 9.20 14.49
CA MET A 9 -19.07 9.67 13.37
C MET A 9 -19.65 9.19 12.04
N ALA A 10 -19.66 10.04 11.02
CA ALA A 10 -20.08 9.67 9.66
C ALA A 10 -19.21 8.55 9.07
N GLY A 11 -19.78 7.68 8.26
CA GLY A 11 -19.08 6.61 7.56
C GLY A 11 -18.68 5.41 8.42
N LEU A 12 -19.11 5.34 9.68
CA LEU A 12 -18.82 4.19 10.55
C LEU A 12 -19.49 2.92 10.04
N GLY A 13 -18.72 1.85 9.94
CA GLY A 13 -19.21 0.52 9.57
C GLY A 13 -18.61 -0.59 10.42
N LYS A 14 -19.20 -1.79 10.33
CA LYS A 14 -18.64 -3.01 10.95
C LYS A 14 -17.70 -3.70 9.95
N HIS A 15 -16.41 -3.65 10.19
CA HIS A 15 -15.38 -4.25 9.33
C HIS A 15 -14.69 -5.42 10.04
N TYR A 16 -14.30 -6.44 9.27
CA TYR A 16 -13.46 -7.50 9.81
C TYR A 16 -12.03 -6.98 9.99
N SER A 17 -11.51 -7.12 11.20
CA SER A 17 -10.11 -6.82 11.53
C SER A 17 -9.31 -8.11 11.57
N THR A 18 -8.30 -8.23 10.70
CA THR A 18 -7.39 -9.38 10.69
C THR A 18 -6.55 -9.43 11.98
N THR A 19 -6.17 -8.28 12.51
CA THR A 19 -5.40 -8.16 13.75
C THR A 19 -6.22 -8.60 14.97
N ALA A 20 -7.48 -8.10 15.09
CA ALA A 20 -8.37 -8.48 16.19
C ALA A 20 -9.11 -9.81 15.95
N ARG A 21 -8.99 -10.41 14.77
CA ARG A 21 -9.71 -11.63 14.31
C ARG A 21 -11.21 -11.59 14.54
N THR A 22 -11.80 -10.39 14.56
CA THR A 22 -13.23 -10.16 14.81
C THR A 22 -13.74 -8.95 14.01
N ARG A 23 -15.06 -8.74 14.02
CA ARG A 23 -15.67 -7.54 13.47
C ARG A 23 -15.54 -6.38 14.45
N VAL A 24 -14.99 -5.27 13.99
CA VAL A 24 -14.82 -4.02 14.75
C VAL A 24 -15.61 -2.90 14.08
N VAL A 25 -16.07 -1.95 14.87
CA VAL A 25 -16.67 -0.71 14.36
C VAL A 25 -15.55 0.27 14.03
N GLY A 26 -15.60 0.87 12.86
CA GLY A 26 -14.55 1.81 12.45
C GLY A 26 -14.72 2.32 11.03
N HIS A 27 -13.70 3.03 10.54
CA HIS A 27 -13.63 3.49 9.17
C HIS A 27 -12.75 2.57 8.32
N SER A 28 -13.08 2.46 7.04
CA SER A 28 -12.26 1.79 6.04
C SER A 28 -11.77 2.84 5.04
N LEU A 29 -10.45 2.99 4.98
CA LEU A 29 -9.76 3.89 4.05
C LEU A 29 -9.31 3.07 2.82
N VAL A 30 -9.62 3.54 1.62
CA VAL A 30 -9.00 3.10 0.37
C VAL A 30 -7.92 4.13 0.03
N GLN A 31 -6.69 3.67 -0.14
CA GLN A 31 -5.51 4.52 -0.26
C GLN A 31 -4.62 4.04 -1.40
N GLY A 32 -4.15 4.99 -2.23
CA GLY A 32 -3.05 4.80 -3.16
C GLY A 32 -1.75 5.40 -2.63
N LEU A 33 -0.63 4.83 -3.06
CA LEU A 33 0.70 5.36 -2.81
C LEU A 33 1.47 5.42 -4.14
N TYR A 34 1.87 6.59 -4.55
CA TYR A 34 2.75 6.76 -5.70
C TYR A 34 4.21 6.74 -5.24
N VAL A 35 4.96 5.78 -5.77
CA VAL A 35 6.40 5.66 -5.52
C VAL A 35 7.15 6.01 -6.79
N VAL A 36 7.99 7.03 -6.73
CA VAL A 36 8.77 7.51 -7.87
C VAL A 36 10.11 8.07 -7.40
N GLN A 37 11.20 7.65 -8.03
CA GLN A 37 12.56 8.12 -7.71
C GLN A 37 12.91 8.02 -6.20
N GLY A 38 12.43 6.95 -5.55
CA GLY A 38 12.64 6.71 -4.11
C GLY A 38 11.81 7.59 -3.18
N ARG A 39 10.86 8.36 -3.71
CA ARG A 39 9.91 9.20 -2.97
C ARG A 39 8.57 8.49 -2.83
N HIS A 40 7.91 8.73 -1.71
CA HIS A 40 6.62 8.14 -1.37
C HIS A 40 5.55 9.24 -1.26
N CYS A 41 4.64 9.28 -2.24
CA CYS A 41 3.58 10.29 -2.31
C CYS A 41 2.21 9.60 -2.11
N PRO A 42 1.62 9.64 -0.89
CA PRO A 42 0.26 9.18 -0.68
C PRO A 42 -0.72 9.94 -1.57
N LEU A 43 -1.61 9.22 -2.24
CA LEU A 43 -2.67 9.82 -3.05
C LEU A 43 -3.83 10.28 -2.15
N GLU A 44 -4.82 10.93 -2.74
CA GLU A 44 -6.00 11.38 -2.02
C GLU A 44 -6.71 10.21 -1.30
N PRO A 45 -6.97 10.32 0.02
CA PRO A 45 -7.61 9.27 0.79
C PRO A 45 -9.10 9.16 0.47
N GLN A 46 -9.62 7.94 0.27
CA GLN A 46 -11.01 7.69 -0.05
C GLN A 46 -11.71 6.98 1.13
N LEU A 47 -12.73 7.63 1.70
CA LEU A 47 -13.54 7.02 2.75
C LEU A 47 -14.53 6.01 2.15
N TYR A 48 -14.30 4.71 2.42
CA TYR A 48 -15.27 3.68 2.06
C TYR A 48 -16.41 3.61 3.10
N ARG A 49 -17.65 3.66 2.61
CA ARG A 49 -18.87 3.43 3.38
C ARG A 49 -19.56 2.14 2.94
N GLN A 50 -20.07 1.39 3.89
CA GLN A 50 -20.92 0.23 3.58
C GLN A 50 -22.27 0.69 3.00
N GLN A 51 -22.91 -0.13 2.17
CA GLN A 51 -24.16 0.20 1.49
C GLN A 51 -25.27 0.64 2.47
N ALA A 52 -25.40 -0.06 3.61
CA ALA A 52 -26.38 0.32 4.64
C ALA A 52 -26.07 1.69 5.28
N VAL A 53 -24.77 2.04 5.45
CA VAL A 53 -24.35 3.34 5.94
C VAL A 53 -24.67 4.43 4.92
N CYS A 54 -24.38 4.18 3.64
CA CYS A 54 -24.74 5.11 2.55
C CYS A 54 -26.26 5.39 2.51
N ALA A 55 -27.08 4.36 2.69
CA ALA A 55 -28.54 4.52 2.73
C ALA A 55 -28.98 5.40 3.92
N THR A 56 -28.37 5.23 5.09
CA THR A 56 -28.67 6.04 6.28
C THR A 56 -28.19 7.49 6.12
N GLU A 57 -27.02 7.69 5.50
CA GLU A 57 -26.43 9.02 5.29
C GLU A 57 -26.94 9.70 4.00
N GLN A 58 -27.81 9.05 3.24
CA GLN A 58 -28.37 9.54 1.96
C GLN A 58 -27.28 9.92 0.93
N VAL A 59 -26.20 9.13 0.85
CA VAL A 59 -25.11 9.32 -0.10
C VAL A 59 -25.02 8.14 -1.07
N PRO A 60 -24.53 8.33 -2.31
CA PRO A 60 -24.35 7.25 -3.27
C PRO A 60 -23.38 6.19 -2.74
N PHE A 61 -23.72 4.91 -2.94
CA PHE A 61 -22.83 3.81 -2.61
C PHE A 61 -21.75 3.64 -3.67
N GLN A 62 -20.51 3.53 -3.23
CA GLN A 62 -19.36 3.12 -4.04
C GLN A 62 -18.66 1.95 -3.39
N SER A 63 -18.45 0.86 -4.12
CA SER A 63 -17.67 -0.26 -3.64
C SER A 63 -16.18 0.12 -3.54
N LYS A 64 -15.38 -0.66 -2.81
CA LYS A 64 -13.91 -0.45 -2.80
C LYS A 64 -13.29 -0.59 -4.19
N ILE A 65 -13.92 -1.38 -5.07
CA ILE A 65 -13.48 -1.50 -6.47
C ILE A 65 -13.76 -0.20 -7.23
N ASP A 66 -14.93 0.44 -7.02
CA ASP A 66 -15.25 1.72 -7.66
C ASP A 66 -14.30 2.83 -7.19
N LEU A 67 -14.01 2.90 -5.88
CA LEU A 67 -13.05 3.87 -5.34
C LEU A 67 -11.64 3.67 -5.90
N MET A 68 -11.17 2.42 -5.98
CA MET A 68 -9.86 2.12 -6.57
C MET A 68 -9.83 2.37 -8.06
N ASP A 69 -10.91 2.06 -8.78
CA ASP A 69 -11.05 2.32 -10.21
C ASP A 69 -10.92 3.81 -10.51
N ASN A 70 -11.61 4.64 -9.73
CA ASN A 70 -11.53 6.09 -9.82
C ASN A 70 -10.10 6.60 -9.54
N LEU A 71 -9.42 6.07 -8.50
CA LEU A 71 -8.03 6.42 -8.21
C LEU A 71 -7.09 6.10 -9.40
N ILE A 72 -7.27 4.94 -10.05
CA ILE A 72 -6.46 4.58 -11.22
C ILE A 72 -6.79 5.48 -12.42
N ASP A 73 -8.07 5.75 -12.64
CA ASP A 73 -8.53 6.52 -13.80
C ASP A 73 -8.11 8.00 -13.73
N THR A 74 -8.19 8.60 -12.56
CA THR A 74 -7.84 10.01 -12.36
C THR A 74 -6.34 10.26 -12.10
N PHE A 75 -5.56 9.22 -11.81
CA PHE A 75 -4.15 9.36 -11.49
C PHE A 75 -3.34 9.97 -12.64
N GLN A 76 -2.53 10.98 -12.33
CA GLN A 76 -1.62 11.63 -13.28
C GLN A 76 -0.17 11.35 -12.85
N PRO A 77 0.55 10.44 -13.53
CA PRO A 77 1.96 10.19 -13.24
C PRO A 77 2.85 11.34 -13.74
N LEU A 78 4.06 11.40 -13.23
CA LEU A 78 5.07 12.31 -13.77
C LEU A 78 5.28 12.02 -15.26
N PRO A 79 5.35 13.08 -16.12
CA PRO A 79 5.62 12.92 -17.55
C PRO A 79 6.86 12.06 -17.83
N GLY A 80 6.78 11.20 -18.84
CA GLY A 80 7.88 10.33 -19.24
C GLY A 80 8.12 9.10 -18.34
N THR A 81 7.32 8.89 -17.29
CA THR A 81 7.43 7.70 -16.43
C THR A 81 6.51 6.57 -16.90
N ARG A 82 7.01 5.33 -16.80
CA ARG A 82 6.20 4.12 -17.03
C ARG A 82 5.52 3.74 -15.71
N THR A 83 4.21 3.77 -15.70
CA THR A 83 3.42 3.49 -14.49
C THR A 83 3.06 2.00 -14.38
N HIS A 84 3.25 1.44 -13.19
CA HIS A 84 2.87 0.09 -12.85
C HIS A 84 1.97 0.11 -11.59
N VAL A 85 0.71 -0.28 -11.74
CA VAL A 85 -0.27 -0.35 -10.64
C VAL A 85 -0.11 -1.66 -9.90
N LEU A 86 0.11 -1.60 -8.58
CA LEU A 86 0.33 -2.77 -7.72
C LEU A 86 -0.81 -2.90 -6.72
N LEU A 87 -1.55 -4.01 -6.76
CA LEU A 87 -2.74 -4.23 -5.96
C LEU A 87 -2.65 -5.54 -5.16
N ASP A 88 -3.34 -5.59 -4.04
CA ASP A 88 -3.52 -6.85 -3.31
C ASP A 88 -4.54 -7.79 -3.98
N SER A 89 -4.70 -9.00 -3.45
CA SER A 89 -5.59 -10.02 -3.99
C SER A 89 -7.09 -9.65 -3.89
N TRP A 90 -7.45 -8.71 -3.03
CA TRP A 90 -8.81 -8.18 -2.89
C TRP A 90 -9.24 -7.43 -4.17
N TYR A 91 -8.30 -6.73 -4.79
CA TYR A 91 -8.52 -5.92 -5.98
C TYR A 91 -8.26 -6.67 -7.30
N ALA A 92 -8.17 -8.00 -7.31
CA ALA A 92 -8.01 -8.81 -8.52
C ALA A 92 -9.31 -8.85 -9.35
N ALA A 93 -9.77 -7.69 -9.83
CA ALA A 93 -11.00 -7.49 -10.60
C ALA A 93 -10.69 -7.08 -12.05
N LYS A 94 -11.44 -7.67 -13.01
CA LYS A 94 -11.28 -7.39 -14.45
C LYS A 94 -11.40 -5.90 -14.77
N ARG A 95 -12.31 -5.18 -14.12
CA ARG A 95 -12.54 -3.75 -14.32
C ARG A 95 -11.27 -2.94 -14.08
N LEU A 96 -10.58 -3.12 -12.94
CA LEU A 96 -9.34 -2.40 -12.63
C LEU A 96 -8.23 -2.65 -13.67
N TRP A 97 -8.17 -3.89 -14.20
CA TRP A 97 -7.25 -4.22 -15.29
C TRP A 97 -7.62 -3.49 -16.59
N GLN A 98 -8.91 -3.31 -16.88
CA GLN A 98 -9.39 -2.55 -18.04
C GLN A 98 -9.02 -1.09 -17.92
N THR A 99 -9.31 -0.47 -16.78
CA THR A 99 -8.99 0.94 -16.51
C THR A 99 -7.48 1.19 -16.58
N ALA A 100 -6.65 0.40 -15.90
CA ALA A 100 -5.19 0.54 -15.96
C ALA A 100 -4.67 0.44 -17.42
N ARG A 101 -5.14 -0.54 -18.19
CA ARG A 101 -4.74 -0.69 -19.60
C ARG A 101 -5.24 0.47 -20.48
N GLY A 102 -6.47 0.96 -20.27
CA GLY A 102 -7.01 2.12 -20.94
C GLY A 102 -6.17 3.39 -20.72
N ARG A 103 -5.53 3.49 -19.55
CA ARG A 103 -4.58 4.54 -19.17
C ARG A 103 -3.14 4.29 -19.64
N GLY A 104 -2.88 3.18 -20.32
CA GLY A 104 -1.52 2.77 -20.73
C GLY A 104 -0.65 2.28 -19.58
N PHE A 105 -1.23 1.96 -18.42
CA PHE A 105 -0.51 1.47 -17.24
C PHE A 105 -0.37 -0.06 -17.26
N GLN A 106 0.75 -0.56 -16.75
CA GLN A 106 0.87 -1.96 -16.37
C GLN A 106 0.20 -2.18 -15.02
N ILE A 107 -0.25 -3.42 -14.77
CA ILE A 107 -0.92 -3.77 -13.51
C ILE A 107 -0.48 -5.15 -13.02
N SER A 108 -0.20 -5.27 -11.72
CA SER A 108 0.01 -6.54 -11.04
C SER A 108 -0.90 -6.64 -9.82
N THR A 109 -1.47 -7.83 -9.62
CA THR A 109 -2.37 -8.09 -8.49
C THR A 109 -2.00 -9.41 -7.81
N GLY A 110 -2.17 -9.47 -6.49
CA GLY A 110 -2.24 -10.76 -5.81
C GLY A 110 -3.39 -11.61 -6.35
N LEU A 111 -3.24 -12.92 -6.34
CA LEU A 111 -4.30 -13.86 -6.69
C LEU A 111 -4.65 -14.73 -5.48
N LYS A 112 -5.94 -15.02 -5.30
CA LYS A 112 -6.38 -16.02 -4.34
C LYS A 112 -6.09 -17.42 -4.90
N SER A 113 -5.74 -18.37 -4.04
CA SER A 113 -5.40 -19.75 -4.41
C SER A 113 -6.47 -20.50 -5.18
N ASN A 114 -7.75 -20.11 -5.04
CA ASN A 114 -8.89 -20.71 -5.74
C ASN A 114 -9.13 -20.17 -7.16
N ARG A 115 -8.25 -19.31 -7.69
CA ARG A 115 -8.34 -18.86 -9.08
C ARG A 115 -7.95 -19.98 -10.04
N MET A 116 -8.51 -19.89 -11.25
CA MET A 116 -8.28 -20.85 -12.33
C MET A 116 -7.39 -20.20 -13.40
N LEU A 117 -6.42 -20.94 -13.87
CA LEU A 117 -5.61 -20.60 -15.05
C LEU A 117 -5.83 -21.58 -16.20
N ARG A 118 -5.59 -21.13 -17.42
CA ARG A 118 -5.68 -21.96 -18.62
C ARG A 118 -4.34 -22.63 -18.87
N ILE A 119 -4.32 -23.96 -18.92
CA ILE A 119 -3.13 -24.74 -19.28
C ILE A 119 -3.35 -25.47 -20.61
N ALA A 120 -2.25 -25.74 -21.32
CA ALA A 120 -2.30 -26.64 -22.49
C ALA A 120 -2.77 -28.05 -22.08
N ASP A 121 -3.61 -28.62 -22.86
CA ASP A 121 -4.10 -30.00 -22.69
C ASP A 121 -4.45 -30.55 -24.07
N PRO A 122 -3.54 -31.33 -24.68
CA PRO A 122 -3.76 -31.91 -26.02
C PRO A 122 -4.98 -32.79 -26.13
N GLU A 123 -5.42 -33.43 -25.04
CA GLU A 123 -6.59 -34.31 -25.00
C GLU A 123 -7.92 -33.53 -24.89
N ALA A 124 -7.86 -32.27 -24.51
CA ALA A 124 -9.06 -31.43 -24.43
C ALA A 124 -9.53 -30.99 -25.82
N PRO A 125 -10.86 -30.88 -26.08
CA PRO A 125 -11.42 -30.51 -27.39
C PRO A 125 -10.87 -29.22 -28.01
N HIS A 126 -10.37 -28.31 -27.18
CA HIS A 126 -9.82 -27.02 -27.59
C HIS A 126 -8.30 -26.91 -27.39
N GLY A 127 -7.62 -28.02 -27.07
CA GLY A 127 -6.18 -28.04 -26.78
C GLY A 127 -5.80 -27.39 -25.45
N TRP A 128 -6.76 -27.12 -24.57
CA TRP A 128 -6.51 -26.51 -23.24
C TRP A 128 -7.64 -26.82 -22.26
N ARG A 129 -7.32 -26.70 -20.95
CA ARG A 129 -8.29 -26.81 -19.87
C ARG A 129 -8.06 -25.73 -18.78
N TRP A 130 -9.09 -25.52 -17.96
CA TRP A 130 -8.98 -24.70 -16.75
C TRP A 130 -8.49 -25.56 -15.59
N THR A 131 -7.44 -25.10 -14.90
CA THR A 131 -6.86 -25.78 -13.72
C THR A 131 -6.78 -24.79 -12.57
N GLY A 132 -7.04 -25.24 -11.33
CA GLY A 132 -6.87 -24.42 -10.13
C GLY A 132 -5.39 -24.08 -9.90
N LEU A 133 -5.12 -22.89 -9.37
CA LEU A 133 -3.74 -22.46 -9.09
C LEU A 133 -3.01 -23.43 -8.15
N THR A 134 -3.67 -23.93 -7.11
CA THR A 134 -3.09 -24.93 -6.18
C THR A 134 -2.78 -26.25 -6.88
N THR A 135 -3.68 -26.73 -7.74
CA THR A 135 -3.47 -27.97 -8.52
C THR A 135 -2.31 -27.81 -9.50
N TYR A 136 -2.24 -26.65 -10.17
CA TYR A 136 -1.12 -26.34 -11.06
C TYR A 136 0.21 -26.30 -10.30
N ALA A 137 0.25 -25.59 -9.16
CA ALA A 137 1.44 -25.50 -8.32
C ALA A 137 1.90 -26.84 -7.76
N ALA A 138 0.96 -27.76 -7.45
CA ALA A 138 1.27 -29.11 -6.97
C ALA A 138 1.87 -30.02 -8.06
N GLY A 139 1.63 -29.70 -9.33
CA GLY A 139 2.23 -30.43 -10.46
C GLY A 139 3.62 -29.92 -10.87
N LEU A 140 4.11 -28.83 -10.29
CA LEU A 140 5.43 -28.29 -10.57
C LEU A 140 6.51 -29.00 -9.74
N THR A 141 7.66 -29.21 -10.35
CA THR A 141 8.87 -29.78 -9.74
C THR A 141 9.82 -28.66 -9.28
N GLU A 142 10.87 -28.99 -8.58
CA GLU A 142 11.92 -28.05 -8.19
C GLU A 142 12.59 -27.38 -9.39
N ALA A 143 12.74 -28.12 -10.49
CA ALA A 143 13.35 -27.64 -11.74
C ALA A 143 12.52 -26.53 -12.44
N ASP A 144 11.23 -26.42 -12.12
CA ASP A 144 10.35 -25.38 -12.67
C ASP A 144 10.53 -24.01 -11.99
N TYR A 145 11.23 -23.97 -10.87
CA TYR A 145 11.45 -22.75 -10.09
C TYR A 145 12.87 -22.20 -10.29
N GLN A 146 12.98 -20.90 -10.43
CA GLN A 146 14.25 -20.20 -10.44
C GLN A 146 14.43 -19.40 -9.14
N ARG A 147 15.67 -19.33 -8.66
CA ARG A 147 16.05 -18.53 -7.50
C ARG A 147 16.18 -17.07 -7.90
N VAL A 148 15.49 -16.17 -7.18
CA VAL A 148 15.47 -14.73 -7.46
C VAL A 148 15.68 -13.96 -6.15
N PRO A 149 16.54 -12.92 -6.11
CA PRO A 149 16.68 -12.08 -4.95
C PRO A 149 15.38 -11.29 -4.71
N TRP A 150 14.89 -11.34 -3.46
CA TRP A 150 13.81 -10.46 -3.02
C TRP A 150 14.42 -9.11 -2.66
N PRO A 151 14.04 -8.00 -3.30
CA PRO A 151 14.56 -6.69 -2.95
C PRO A 151 14.27 -6.38 -1.50
N SER A 152 15.30 -6.23 -0.70
CA SER A 152 15.24 -5.75 0.67
C SER A 152 16.29 -4.66 0.86
N GLN A 153 16.19 -3.92 1.96
CA GLN A 153 17.20 -2.94 2.34
C GLN A 153 18.30 -3.56 3.23
N ASP A 154 18.22 -4.86 3.46
CA ASP A 154 19.18 -5.62 4.26
C ASP A 154 20.48 -5.86 3.49
N ALA A 155 21.57 -6.06 4.22
CA ALA A 155 22.91 -6.28 3.63
C ALA A 155 22.96 -7.53 2.74
N GLU A 156 22.16 -8.56 3.06
CA GLU A 156 21.99 -9.75 2.23
C GLU A 156 20.53 -9.83 1.75
N PRO A 157 20.25 -9.71 0.44
CA PRO A 157 18.91 -9.82 -0.08
C PRO A 157 18.40 -11.26 0.13
N ARG A 158 17.25 -11.36 0.79
CA ARG A 158 16.52 -12.61 0.94
C ARG A 158 16.27 -13.23 -0.44
N GLN A 159 16.44 -14.53 -0.56
CA GLN A 159 16.17 -15.27 -1.80
C GLN A 159 14.77 -15.88 -1.75
N VAL A 160 14.10 -15.89 -2.90
CA VAL A 160 12.82 -16.57 -3.10
C VAL A 160 12.88 -17.47 -4.34
N TRP A 161 12.00 -18.44 -4.39
CA TRP A 161 11.86 -19.34 -5.53
C TRP A 161 10.62 -18.96 -6.33
N VAL A 162 10.79 -18.76 -7.64
CA VAL A 162 9.77 -18.17 -8.51
C VAL A 162 9.55 -19.03 -9.73
N HIS A 163 8.28 -19.34 -10.01
CA HIS A 163 7.84 -19.88 -11.29
C HIS A 163 6.97 -18.84 -12.00
N VAL A 164 7.22 -18.61 -13.28
CA VAL A 164 6.47 -17.66 -14.10
C VAL A 164 5.91 -18.37 -15.34
N VAL A 165 4.61 -18.24 -15.53
CA VAL A 165 3.94 -18.80 -16.71
C VAL A 165 3.04 -17.76 -17.36
N GLN A 166 3.15 -17.62 -18.70
CA GLN A 166 2.25 -16.77 -19.47
C GLN A 166 0.98 -17.54 -19.82
N THR A 167 -0.13 -17.10 -19.25
CA THR A 167 -1.42 -17.76 -19.48
C THR A 167 -2.60 -16.81 -19.31
N ARG A 168 -3.81 -17.35 -19.40
CA ARG A 168 -5.05 -16.63 -19.09
C ARG A 168 -5.59 -17.07 -17.74
N VAL A 169 -5.86 -16.11 -16.86
CA VAL A 169 -6.56 -16.32 -15.59
C VAL A 169 -8.07 -16.09 -15.79
N LYS A 170 -8.90 -17.01 -15.28
CA LYS A 170 -10.37 -16.92 -15.41
C LYS A 170 -10.88 -15.60 -14.78
N LYS A 171 -11.70 -14.87 -15.53
CA LYS A 171 -12.21 -13.54 -15.20
C LYS A 171 -11.12 -12.43 -15.11
N LEU A 172 -9.93 -12.66 -15.66
CA LEU A 172 -8.91 -11.68 -15.97
C LEU A 172 -8.51 -11.80 -17.45
N TYR A 173 -7.37 -11.23 -17.80
CA TYR A 173 -6.81 -11.26 -19.17
C TYR A 173 -5.68 -12.29 -19.31
N ARG A 174 -5.07 -12.34 -20.49
CA ARG A 174 -3.75 -12.96 -20.68
C ARG A 174 -2.74 -12.16 -19.85
N CYS A 175 -1.95 -12.84 -19.03
CA CYS A 175 -1.02 -12.25 -18.07
C CYS A 175 0.13 -13.22 -17.79
N GLN A 176 1.17 -12.74 -17.15
CA GLN A 176 2.12 -13.57 -16.44
C GLN A 176 1.51 -13.94 -15.09
N VAL A 177 1.47 -15.22 -14.77
CA VAL A 177 1.14 -15.73 -13.44
C VAL A 177 2.44 -16.08 -12.75
N ILE A 178 2.64 -15.53 -11.55
CA ILE A 178 3.86 -15.66 -10.77
C ILE A 178 3.54 -16.43 -9.49
N LEU A 179 4.23 -17.56 -9.30
CA LEU A 179 4.19 -18.38 -8.10
C LEU A 179 5.46 -18.11 -7.31
N VAL A 180 5.33 -17.77 -6.03
CA VAL A 180 6.47 -17.43 -5.17
C VAL A 180 6.48 -18.33 -3.94
N LYS A 181 7.61 -18.98 -3.68
CA LYS A 181 7.92 -19.74 -2.48
C LYS A 181 9.07 -19.10 -1.70
N GLU A 182 9.03 -19.20 -0.37
CA GLU A 182 10.13 -18.74 0.49
C GLU A 182 11.32 -19.70 0.43
N THR A 183 11.03 -21.01 0.46
CA THR A 183 12.01 -22.10 0.33
C THR A 183 11.50 -23.05 -0.75
N LEU A 184 12.41 -23.78 -1.40
CA LEU A 184 12.07 -24.64 -2.52
C LEU A 184 11.12 -25.78 -2.12
N ASP A 185 11.33 -26.32 -0.92
CA ASP A 185 10.55 -27.39 -0.28
C ASP A 185 9.24 -26.92 0.35
N ALA A 186 8.96 -25.59 0.34
CA ALA A 186 7.73 -25.04 0.92
C ALA A 186 6.48 -25.73 0.35
N PRO A 187 5.53 -26.16 1.21
CA PRO A 187 4.32 -26.82 0.76
C PRO A 187 3.45 -25.88 -0.10
N VAL A 188 2.63 -26.48 -0.95
CA VAL A 188 1.74 -25.74 -1.87
C VAL A 188 0.82 -24.75 -1.18
N THR A 189 0.47 -24.99 0.09
CA THR A 189 -0.34 -24.09 0.91
C THR A 189 0.35 -22.78 1.27
N GLN A 190 1.67 -22.71 1.14
CA GLN A 190 2.49 -21.51 1.40
C GLN A 190 2.88 -20.79 0.12
N VAL A 191 2.51 -21.30 -1.05
CA VAL A 191 2.75 -20.63 -2.32
C VAL A 191 1.90 -19.37 -2.41
N ARG A 192 2.55 -18.25 -2.72
CA ARG A 192 1.88 -16.98 -3.02
C ARG A 192 1.70 -16.84 -4.53
N TYR A 193 0.52 -16.39 -4.95
CA TYR A 193 0.14 -16.29 -6.35
C TYR A 193 -0.10 -14.83 -6.73
N PHE A 194 0.41 -14.43 -7.89
CA PHE A 194 0.24 -13.10 -8.45
C PHE A 194 0.00 -13.16 -9.95
N ALA A 195 -0.55 -12.08 -10.50
CA ALA A 195 -0.68 -11.90 -11.95
C ALA A 195 -0.16 -10.52 -12.34
N SER A 196 0.54 -10.44 -13.48
CA SER A 196 1.03 -9.20 -14.06
C SER A 196 0.59 -9.06 -15.52
N SER A 197 0.18 -7.85 -15.93
CA SER A 197 -0.11 -7.51 -17.32
C SER A 197 1.15 -7.31 -18.16
N ASP A 198 2.29 -7.10 -17.54
CA ASP A 198 3.57 -6.94 -18.21
C ASP A 198 4.09 -8.30 -18.68
N LEU A 199 3.85 -8.60 -19.94
CA LEU A 199 4.25 -9.90 -20.54
C LEU A 199 5.74 -9.95 -20.91
N ALA A 200 6.43 -8.81 -20.91
CA ALA A 200 7.85 -8.72 -21.25
C ALA A 200 8.77 -8.72 -20.02
N ALA A 201 8.23 -8.47 -18.83
CA ALA A 201 9.02 -8.43 -17.60
C ALA A 201 9.59 -9.81 -17.25
N ASP A 202 10.85 -9.85 -16.87
CA ASP A 202 11.52 -11.04 -16.32
C ASP A 202 11.16 -11.29 -14.85
N ALA A 203 11.54 -12.43 -14.30
CA ALA A 203 11.21 -12.80 -12.93
C ALA A 203 11.80 -11.83 -11.88
N PRO A 204 13.05 -11.34 -11.97
CA PRO A 204 13.57 -10.31 -11.07
C PRO A 204 12.74 -9.02 -11.07
N THR A 205 12.37 -8.51 -12.25
CA THR A 205 11.52 -7.33 -12.39
C THR A 205 10.15 -7.54 -11.75
N LEU A 206 9.52 -8.69 -11.99
CA LEU A 206 8.23 -9.03 -11.38
C LEU A 206 8.33 -9.11 -9.86
N VAL A 207 9.36 -9.75 -9.32
CA VAL A 207 9.60 -9.82 -7.87
C VAL A 207 9.85 -8.42 -7.31
N GLY A 208 10.56 -7.55 -8.02
CA GLY A 208 10.75 -6.14 -7.66
C GLY A 208 9.41 -5.40 -7.49
N HIS A 209 8.48 -5.58 -8.43
CA HIS A 209 7.13 -5.02 -8.33
C HIS A 209 6.37 -5.57 -7.10
N LEU A 210 6.44 -6.90 -6.85
CA LEU A 210 5.79 -7.50 -5.69
C LEU A 210 6.35 -6.98 -4.37
N ALA A 211 7.65 -6.77 -4.29
CA ALA A 211 8.30 -6.18 -3.12
C ALA A 211 7.88 -4.71 -2.93
N ALA A 212 7.85 -3.92 -4.02
CA ALA A 212 7.44 -2.51 -3.97
C ALA A 212 6.01 -2.32 -3.45
N ARG A 213 5.10 -3.30 -3.68
CA ARG A 213 3.72 -3.26 -3.14
C ARG A 213 3.70 -3.14 -1.61
N TRP A 214 4.71 -3.68 -0.92
CA TRP A 214 4.79 -3.60 0.55
C TRP A 214 4.89 -2.17 1.09
N SER A 215 5.33 -1.22 0.28
CA SER A 215 5.46 0.18 0.68
C SER A 215 4.15 0.80 1.19
N ILE A 216 2.98 0.34 0.73
CA ILE A 216 1.67 0.81 1.22
C ILE A 216 1.42 0.35 2.68
N GLU A 217 1.91 -0.83 3.06
CA GLU A 217 1.78 -1.37 4.42
C GLU A 217 2.66 -0.59 5.39
N VAL A 218 3.88 -0.25 4.96
CA VAL A 218 4.79 0.65 5.70
C VAL A 218 4.17 2.04 5.87
N LEU A 219 3.58 2.61 4.81
CA LEU A 219 2.85 3.89 4.88
C LEU A 219 1.77 3.87 5.98
N PHE A 220 0.95 2.82 6.03
CA PHE A 220 -0.08 2.70 7.06
C PHE A 220 0.50 2.50 8.47
N ALA A 221 1.60 1.77 8.61
CA ALA A 221 2.29 1.59 9.87
C ALA A 221 2.84 2.93 10.38
N ASP A 222 3.58 3.65 9.54
CA ASP A 222 4.13 4.97 9.87
C ASP A 222 3.03 5.99 10.14
N GLY A 223 1.98 6.04 9.30
CA GLY A 223 0.85 6.94 9.48
C GLY A 223 0.17 6.79 10.85
N LYS A 224 0.01 5.55 11.32
CA LYS A 224 -0.57 5.28 12.65
C LYS A 224 0.42 5.58 13.78
N ALA A 225 1.66 5.09 13.66
CA ALA A 225 2.65 5.20 14.74
C ALA A 225 3.21 6.61 14.90
N LEU A 226 3.39 7.36 13.80
CA LEU A 226 4.09 8.63 13.80
C LEU A 226 3.16 9.84 13.69
N LEU A 227 2.00 9.69 13.01
CA LEU A 227 1.13 10.81 12.62
C LEU A 227 -0.29 10.70 13.20
N GLY A 228 -0.59 9.67 14.00
CA GLY A 228 -1.89 9.50 14.63
C GLY A 228 -3.05 9.31 13.64
N LEU A 229 -2.78 8.69 12.48
CA LEU A 229 -3.75 8.50 11.39
C LEU A 229 -5.10 7.91 11.82
N ASP A 230 -5.13 7.16 12.90
CA ASP A 230 -6.34 6.54 13.47
C ASP A 230 -6.84 7.20 14.76
N GLN A 231 -6.20 8.30 15.22
CA GLN A 231 -6.49 8.96 16.50
C GLN A 231 -7.48 10.14 16.39
N TYR A 232 -7.95 10.47 15.17
CA TYR A 232 -8.91 11.57 14.97
C TYR A 232 -10.24 11.34 15.70
N GLN A 233 -10.88 12.46 16.08
CA GLN A 233 -12.17 12.49 16.79
C GLN A 233 -13.21 13.38 16.08
N VAL A 234 -12.94 13.77 14.84
CA VAL A 234 -13.85 14.60 14.03
C VAL A 234 -15.08 13.79 13.57
N MET A 235 -16.22 14.46 13.42
CA MET A 235 -17.52 13.80 13.27
C MET A 235 -17.97 13.67 11.82
N SER A 236 -17.75 14.68 10.96
CA SER A 236 -18.21 14.66 9.58
C SER A 236 -17.26 13.89 8.66
N ALA A 237 -17.79 13.34 7.58
CA ALA A 237 -17.01 12.63 6.57
C ALA A 237 -15.90 13.50 5.96
N ASP A 238 -16.23 14.75 5.64
CA ASP A 238 -15.26 15.71 5.07
C ASP A 238 -14.13 16.01 6.06
N ALA A 239 -14.46 16.21 7.34
CA ALA A 239 -13.43 16.43 8.35
C ALA A 239 -12.53 15.21 8.54
N ILE A 240 -13.07 13.98 8.43
CA ILE A 240 -12.28 12.74 8.47
C ILE A 240 -11.31 12.68 7.29
N VAL A 241 -11.79 12.93 6.07
CA VAL A 241 -10.95 12.91 4.86
C VAL A 241 -9.89 14.01 4.93
N ARG A 242 -10.26 15.24 5.35
CA ARG A 242 -9.30 16.35 5.54
C ARG A 242 -8.23 16.01 6.58
N PHE A 243 -8.61 15.37 7.70
CA PHE A 243 -7.63 14.92 8.68
C PHE A 243 -6.62 13.93 8.08
N TRP A 244 -7.10 12.94 7.32
CA TRP A 244 -6.21 12.00 6.64
C TRP A 244 -5.33 12.69 5.60
N THR A 245 -5.87 13.67 4.86
CA THR A 245 -5.09 14.46 3.90
C THR A 245 -3.97 15.24 4.60
N LEU A 246 -4.25 15.87 5.75
CA LEU A 246 -3.23 16.55 6.54
C LEU A 246 -2.17 15.60 7.09
N ALA A 247 -2.57 14.41 7.57
CA ALA A 247 -1.62 13.38 7.99
C ALA A 247 -0.71 12.94 6.84
N TRP A 248 -1.24 12.80 5.64
CA TRP A 248 -0.46 12.46 4.46
C TRP A 248 0.42 13.62 3.96
N ALA A 249 -0.02 14.86 4.09
CA ALA A 249 0.84 16.01 3.82
C ALA A 249 2.04 16.06 4.79
N ALA A 250 1.82 15.80 6.08
CA ALA A 250 2.89 15.64 7.04
C ALA A 250 3.83 14.46 6.71
N TYR A 251 3.27 13.35 6.22
CA TYR A 251 4.08 12.22 5.73
C TYR A 251 4.98 12.63 4.56
N CYS A 252 4.45 13.36 3.58
CA CYS A 252 5.24 13.85 2.43
C CYS A 252 6.41 14.73 2.89
N PHE A 253 6.17 15.63 3.85
CA PHE A 253 7.24 16.44 4.45
C PHE A 253 8.30 15.56 5.10
N LEU A 254 7.91 14.57 5.89
CA LEU A 254 8.86 13.66 6.54
C LEU A 254 9.60 12.77 5.52
N ASP A 255 8.96 12.37 4.42
CA ASP A 255 9.61 11.62 3.35
C ASP A 255 10.64 12.48 2.59
N GLU A 256 10.38 13.79 2.44
CA GLU A 256 11.37 14.76 1.93
C GLU A 256 12.59 14.81 2.85
N GLU A 257 12.38 15.02 4.15
CA GLU A 257 13.45 15.04 5.15
C GLU A 257 14.21 13.70 5.21
N ARG A 258 13.51 12.58 5.11
CA ARG A 258 14.11 11.24 5.01
C ARG A 258 15.07 11.16 3.82
N ALA A 259 14.65 11.65 2.66
CA ALA A 259 15.50 11.63 1.46
C ALA A 259 16.72 12.54 1.62
N ARG A 260 16.55 13.74 2.19
CA ARG A 260 17.64 14.68 2.48
C ARG A 260 18.64 14.07 3.45
N LEU A 261 18.17 13.50 4.56
CA LEU A 261 19.02 12.87 5.58
C LEU A 261 19.75 11.63 5.04
N ARG A 262 19.10 10.84 4.19
CA ARG A 262 19.75 9.69 3.53
C ARG A 262 20.98 10.11 2.74
N LEU A 263 20.91 11.23 2.01
CA LEU A 263 22.04 11.78 1.29
C LEU A 263 23.11 12.31 2.25
N ALA A 264 22.71 13.05 3.29
CA ALA A 264 23.63 13.64 4.25
C ALA A 264 24.35 12.58 5.11
N TRP A 265 23.65 11.55 5.56
CA TRP A 265 24.20 10.53 6.46
C TRP A 265 24.77 9.31 5.73
N GLN A 266 24.58 9.22 4.41
CA GLN A 266 25.04 8.10 3.56
C GLN A 266 24.67 6.71 4.13
N ARG A 267 23.51 6.62 4.76
CA ARG A 267 22.95 5.38 5.31
C ARG A 267 21.45 5.30 5.09
N GLN A 268 20.87 4.15 5.36
CA GLN A 268 19.41 4.01 5.36
C GLN A 268 18.80 4.88 6.46
N VAL A 269 17.75 5.61 6.09
CA VAL A 269 17.00 6.53 6.96
C VAL A 269 15.51 6.20 6.82
N THR A 270 14.84 6.01 7.93
CA THR A 270 13.39 5.78 8.00
C THR A 270 12.64 7.11 8.17
N VAL A 271 11.31 7.10 7.94
CA VAL A 271 10.45 8.25 8.25
C VAL A 271 10.47 8.58 9.75
N GLY A 272 10.61 7.55 10.60
CA GLY A 272 10.79 7.72 12.04
C GLY A 272 12.09 8.43 12.41
N ASP A 273 13.21 8.17 11.70
CA ASP A 273 14.46 8.90 11.86
C ASP A 273 14.29 10.38 11.48
N ALA A 274 13.65 10.66 10.34
CA ALA A 274 13.37 12.00 9.87
C ALA A 274 12.53 12.78 10.90
N ARG A 275 11.47 12.17 11.44
CA ARG A 275 10.66 12.77 12.51
C ARG A 275 11.50 13.13 13.73
N ARG A 276 12.37 12.22 14.21
CA ARG A 276 13.25 12.48 15.37
C ARG A 276 14.19 13.64 15.10
N GLU A 277 14.77 13.68 13.89
CA GLU A 277 15.68 14.77 13.52
C GLU A 277 14.97 16.13 13.44
N VAL A 278 13.78 16.20 12.83
CA VAL A 278 12.95 17.41 12.80
C VAL A 278 12.64 17.88 14.23
N GLN A 279 12.24 16.95 15.12
CA GLN A 279 12.00 17.28 16.53
C GLN A 279 13.27 17.80 17.22
N ARG A 280 14.43 17.17 17.01
CA ARG A 280 15.70 17.59 17.59
C ARG A 280 16.07 19.01 17.16
N VAL A 281 15.95 19.33 15.88
CA VAL A 281 16.22 20.66 15.33
C VAL A 281 15.25 21.70 15.92
N HIS A 282 13.96 21.37 16.00
CA HIS A 282 12.95 22.24 16.58
C HIS A 282 13.24 22.57 18.07
N TRP A 283 13.57 21.54 18.86
CA TRP A 283 13.98 21.75 20.26
C TRP A 283 15.25 22.61 20.37
N GLY A 284 16.22 22.41 19.49
CA GLY A 284 17.41 23.24 19.42
C GLY A 284 17.09 24.73 19.20
N HIS A 285 16.21 25.03 18.24
CA HIS A 285 15.74 26.37 17.95
C HIS A 285 14.99 26.97 19.16
N LEU A 286 14.11 26.22 19.80
CA LEU A 286 13.37 26.67 20.98
C LEU A 286 14.30 27.00 22.12
N ILE A 287 15.26 26.15 22.44
CA ILE A 287 16.25 26.39 23.51
C ILE A 287 17.08 27.63 23.20
N THR A 288 17.53 27.78 21.95
CA THR A 288 18.30 28.97 21.53
C THR A 288 17.48 30.26 21.68
N TRP A 289 16.21 30.21 21.24
CA TRP A 289 15.30 31.34 21.39
C TRP A 289 15.06 31.68 22.88
N MET A 290 14.80 30.68 23.73
CA MET A 290 14.64 30.90 25.18
C MET A 290 15.88 31.52 25.80
N HIS A 291 17.08 31.05 25.45
CA HIS A 291 18.34 31.61 25.92
C HIS A 291 18.47 33.09 25.55
N GLN A 292 18.19 33.48 24.31
CA GLN A 292 18.17 34.85 23.84
C GLN A 292 17.19 35.72 24.63
N GLN A 293 15.98 35.22 24.92
CA GLN A 293 14.97 35.95 25.70
C GLN A 293 15.46 36.20 27.14
N PHE A 294 16.09 35.22 27.78
CA PHE A 294 16.66 35.39 29.12
C PHE A 294 17.78 36.42 29.14
N GLN A 295 18.62 36.46 28.11
CA GLN A 295 19.66 37.49 27.99
C GLN A 295 19.09 38.92 27.87
N THR A 296 17.88 39.08 27.34
CA THR A 296 17.17 40.37 27.24
C THR A 296 16.30 40.67 28.46
N GLY A 297 16.39 39.85 29.52
CA GLY A 297 15.70 40.09 30.80
C GLY A 297 14.31 39.47 30.91
N ALA A 298 13.88 38.62 29.95
CA ALA A 298 12.63 37.90 30.08
C ALA A 298 12.68 36.92 31.26
N VAL A 299 11.57 36.79 31.98
CA VAL A 299 11.45 35.81 33.07
C VAL A 299 10.74 34.54 32.58
N PRO A 300 10.97 33.35 33.19
CA PRO A 300 10.37 32.11 32.76
C PRO A 300 8.85 32.15 32.63
N GLN A 301 8.16 32.85 33.53
CA GLN A 301 6.70 32.98 33.53
C GLN A 301 6.19 33.66 32.25
N THR A 302 6.81 34.74 31.82
CA THR A 302 6.44 35.47 30.60
C THR A 302 6.65 34.60 29.35
N LEU A 303 7.75 33.83 29.29
CA LEU A 303 8.00 32.91 28.18
C LEU A 303 6.99 31.78 28.15
N PHE A 304 6.61 31.23 29.31
CA PHE A 304 5.59 30.19 29.38
C PHE A 304 4.24 30.70 28.87
N GLU A 305 3.82 31.90 29.24
CA GLU A 305 2.58 32.54 28.74
C GLU A 305 2.63 32.74 27.22
N GLN A 306 3.77 33.18 26.66
CA GLN A 306 3.94 33.32 25.20
C GLN A 306 3.89 31.98 24.43
N LEU A 307 4.37 30.88 25.04
CA LEU A 307 4.34 29.56 24.43
C LEU A 307 2.98 28.89 24.58
N ALA A 308 2.15 29.31 25.54
CA ALA A 308 0.81 28.74 25.80
C ALA A 308 -0.31 29.46 25.03
N ALA A 309 -0.05 30.64 24.47
CA ALA A 309 -0.98 31.44 23.67
C ALA A 309 -0.98 30.97 22.20
#